data_8927eb3d23705e97e72d87e8c366b151
#
_entry.id   8927eb3d23705e97e72d87e8c366b151
#
_cell.length_a   1.000
_cell.length_b   1.000
_cell.length_c   1.000
_cell.angle_alpha   90.00
_cell.angle_beta   90.00
_cell.angle_gamma   90.00
#
_symmetry.space_group_name_H-M   'P 1'
#
loop_
_entity.id
_entity.type
_entity.pdbx_description
1 polymer ?
#
loop_
_entity_poly.entity_id
_entity_poly.type
_entity_poly.pdbx_seq_one_letter_code
_entity_poly.pdbx_strand_id
1 'polypeptide(L)'
;MSYQLIGLQAAKVRKVLVNGRLVASAMHKTAQAGALAVGPLGLEVDEQADLSVHGGLEKALYAYPLEHYDFWRAERLAAGLGGIDDGLAFGALGENLTLQGLLESDVWVGDELHFAHCRLRITQPREPCFKFNASMGFNTASKRMAQTGFCGFYLAVDQAGTLQAGEAFTLVPGPRRASIAERFAAKMFKHLA
;
A
#
# COMPACT_ATOMS: atom_id res chain seq x y z
N MET A 1 14.49 15.28 -6.67
CA MET A 1 14.17 14.48 -5.48
C MET A 1 14.52 13.04 -5.79
N SER A 2 15.05 12.30 -4.84
CA SER A 2 15.40 10.89 -5.01
C SER A 2 14.24 10.04 -4.49
N TYR A 3 13.65 9.18 -5.32
CA TYR A 3 12.62 8.22 -4.92
C TYR A 3 13.29 6.89 -4.56
N GLN A 4 12.88 6.29 -3.46
CA GLN A 4 13.49 5.04 -2.99
C GLN A 4 12.44 4.02 -2.54
N LEU A 5 12.71 2.75 -2.81
CA LEU A 5 12.00 1.60 -2.24
C LEU A 5 12.67 1.24 -0.91
N ILE A 6 12.09 1.69 0.20
CA ILE A 6 12.65 1.50 1.55
C ILE A 6 12.41 0.09 2.06
N GLY A 7 11.25 -0.47 1.75
CA GLY A 7 10.86 -1.80 2.23
C GLY A 7 10.11 -2.60 1.18
N LEU A 8 10.32 -3.91 1.20
CA LEU A 8 9.65 -4.89 0.34
C LEU A 8 9.01 -5.95 1.25
N GLN A 9 7.70 -6.14 1.14
CA GLN A 9 6.93 -6.95 2.08
C GLN A 9 6.01 -7.92 1.34
N ALA A 10 5.85 -9.13 1.92
CA ALA A 10 4.98 -10.16 1.40
C ALA A 10 4.31 -10.96 2.54
N ALA A 11 3.19 -11.59 2.23
CA ALA A 11 2.50 -12.52 3.13
C ALA A 11 1.81 -13.64 2.37
N LYS A 12 1.66 -14.78 3.04
CA LYS A 12 0.74 -15.82 2.60
C LYS A 12 -0.65 -15.57 3.16
N VAL A 13 -1.68 -16.01 2.44
CA VAL A 13 -3.06 -15.95 2.91
C VAL A 13 -3.23 -16.81 4.15
N ARG A 14 -3.78 -16.23 5.19
CA ARG A 14 -4.13 -16.93 6.42
C ARG A 14 -5.53 -16.53 6.91
N LYS A 15 -6.15 -17.40 7.71
CA LYS A 15 -7.40 -17.05 8.40
C LYS A 15 -7.09 -16.18 9.62
N VAL A 16 -7.72 -15.02 9.69
CA VAL A 16 -7.62 -14.09 10.83
C VAL A 16 -9.01 -13.86 11.42
N LEU A 17 -9.07 -13.67 12.73
CA LEU A 17 -10.32 -13.36 13.40
C LEU A 17 -10.59 -11.85 13.31
N VAL A 18 -11.68 -11.46 12.65
CA VAL A 18 -12.12 -10.06 12.54
C VAL A 18 -13.59 -9.98 12.96
N ASN A 19 -13.86 -9.21 14.01
CA ASN A 19 -15.23 -9.06 14.56
C ASN A 19 -15.94 -10.41 14.81
N GLY A 20 -15.21 -11.37 15.41
CA GLY A 20 -15.74 -12.70 15.72
C GLY A 20 -15.88 -13.66 14.54
N ARG A 21 -15.44 -13.28 13.32
CA ARG A 21 -15.50 -14.12 12.12
C ARG A 21 -14.10 -14.42 11.58
N LEU A 22 -13.87 -15.66 11.16
CA LEU A 22 -12.65 -16.03 10.45
C LEU A 22 -12.75 -15.56 9.00
N VAL A 23 -11.82 -14.70 8.60
CA VAL A 23 -11.72 -14.18 7.22
C VAL A 23 -10.33 -14.45 6.65
N ALA A 24 -10.24 -14.76 5.35
CA ALA A 24 -8.97 -14.87 4.66
C ALA A 24 -8.32 -13.48 4.53
N SER A 25 -7.02 -13.38 4.84
CA SER A 25 -6.27 -12.13 4.77
C SER A 25 -4.80 -12.37 4.51
N ALA A 26 -4.18 -11.50 3.71
CA ALA A 26 -2.74 -11.38 3.51
C ALA A 26 -2.24 -9.98 3.93
N MET A 27 -2.96 -9.28 4.83
CA MET A 27 -2.61 -7.91 5.22
C MET A 27 -1.40 -7.81 6.15
N HIS A 28 -1.12 -8.81 6.96
CA HIS A 28 0.06 -8.79 7.85
C HIS A 28 1.29 -9.23 7.06
N LYS A 29 1.81 -8.33 6.24
CA LYS A 29 3.01 -8.59 5.46
C LYS A 29 4.26 -8.40 6.31
N THR A 30 5.30 -9.14 5.98
CA THR A 30 6.60 -9.09 6.66
C THR A 30 7.69 -8.71 5.68
N ALA A 31 8.71 -8.02 6.20
CA ALA A 31 9.87 -7.61 5.41
C ALA A 31 10.55 -8.83 4.76
N GLN A 32 10.92 -8.67 3.51
CA GLN A 32 11.62 -9.67 2.72
C GLN A 32 13.05 -9.17 2.46
N ALA A 33 13.99 -10.09 2.48
CA ALA A 33 15.40 -9.81 2.19
C ALA A 33 15.75 -10.19 0.75
N GLY A 34 16.69 -9.46 0.16
CA GLY A 34 17.20 -9.72 -1.19
C GLY A 34 16.25 -9.30 -2.30
N ALA A 35 16.61 -9.64 -3.52
CA ALA A 35 15.81 -9.37 -4.70
C ALA A 35 14.69 -10.39 -4.83
N LEU A 36 13.47 -9.91 -5.07
CA LEU A 36 12.28 -10.74 -5.27
C LEU A 36 11.78 -10.65 -6.70
N ALA A 37 11.36 -11.78 -7.25
CA ALA A 37 10.72 -11.84 -8.56
C ALA A 37 9.33 -11.19 -8.52
N VAL A 38 9.05 -10.40 -9.56
CA VAL A 38 7.81 -9.66 -9.77
C VAL A 38 7.21 -10.10 -11.10
N GLY A 39 6.05 -10.71 -11.03
CA GLY A 39 5.25 -11.11 -12.19
C GLY A 39 4.00 -10.24 -12.35
N PRO A 40 3.15 -10.51 -13.33
CA PRO A 40 1.94 -9.72 -13.62
C PRO A 40 0.96 -9.59 -12.46
N LEU A 41 0.96 -10.53 -11.52
CA LEU A 41 0.12 -10.52 -10.31
C LEU A 41 0.84 -10.01 -9.06
N GLY A 42 2.05 -9.45 -9.20
CA GLY A 42 2.84 -8.89 -8.10
C GLY A 42 4.02 -9.78 -7.70
N LEU A 43 4.44 -9.70 -6.43
CA LEU A 43 5.55 -10.50 -5.91
C LEU A 43 5.20 -11.99 -5.90
N GLU A 44 6.06 -12.85 -6.45
CA GLU A 44 5.81 -14.30 -6.51
C GLU A 44 5.69 -14.96 -5.13
N VAL A 45 6.32 -14.36 -4.12
CA VAL A 45 6.27 -14.83 -2.72
C VAL A 45 5.04 -14.33 -1.96
N ASP A 46 4.29 -13.36 -2.51
CA ASP A 46 3.07 -12.81 -1.91
C ASP A 46 1.83 -13.60 -2.34
N GLU A 47 0.75 -13.45 -1.59
CA GLU A 47 -0.57 -13.96 -1.95
C GLU A 47 -1.65 -12.90 -1.78
N GLN A 48 -2.66 -12.95 -2.63
CA GLN A 48 -3.82 -12.07 -2.62
C GLN A 48 -5.03 -12.86 -2.15
N ALA A 49 -5.64 -12.44 -1.04
CA ALA A 49 -6.74 -13.19 -0.40
C ALA A 49 -8.06 -13.14 -1.17
N ASP A 50 -8.25 -12.13 -2.02
CA ASP A 50 -9.48 -11.92 -2.78
C ASP A 50 -9.17 -11.14 -4.06
N LEU A 51 -9.05 -11.85 -5.17
CA LEU A 51 -8.72 -11.25 -6.47
C LEU A 51 -9.85 -10.37 -7.04
N SER A 52 -11.08 -10.52 -6.56
CA SER A 52 -12.21 -9.73 -7.05
C SER A 52 -12.23 -8.31 -6.49
N VAL A 53 -11.62 -8.10 -5.30
CA VAL A 53 -11.65 -6.81 -4.59
C VAL A 53 -10.26 -6.25 -4.34
N HIS A 54 -9.32 -7.09 -3.89
CA HIS A 54 -7.99 -6.68 -3.41
C HIS A 54 -6.84 -7.35 -4.16
N GLY A 55 -6.99 -7.59 -5.45
CA GLY A 55 -5.98 -8.24 -6.26
C GLY A 55 -6.23 -8.09 -7.76
N GLY A 56 -5.55 -8.92 -8.55
CA GLY A 56 -5.59 -8.90 -10.00
C GLY A 56 -4.59 -7.93 -10.62
N LEU A 57 -4.57 -7.85 -11.95
CA LEU A 57 -3.53 -7.13 -12.72
C LEU A 57 -3.41 -5.65 -12.36
N GLU A 58 -4.53 -4.96 -12.12
CA GLU A 58 -4.53 -3.52 -11.78
C GLU A 58 -4.28 -3.25 -10.28
N LYS A 59 -4.18 -4.30 -9.46
CA LYS A 59 -3.87 -4.26 -8.03
C LYS A 59 -2.81 -5.30 -7.68
N ALA A 60 -1.84 -5.47 -8.58
CA ALA A 60 -0.78 -6.47 -8.44
C ALA A 60 0.10 -6.21 -7.22
N LEU A 61 0.38 -4.94 -6.93
CA LEU A 61 1.14 -4.48 -5.78
C LEU A 61 0.43 -3.31 -5.11
N TYR A 62 0.62 -3.19 -3.79
CA TYR A 62 0.18 -2.03 -3.03
C TYR A 62 1.42 -1.28 -2.51
N ALA A 63 1.52 -0.01 -2.85
CA ALA A 63 2.58 0.90 -2.42
C ALA A 63 2.06 1.89 -1.37
N TYR A 64 2.90 2.19 -0.38
CA TYR A 64 2.56 3.10 0.69
C TYR A 64 3.71 4.08 1.00
N PRO A 65 3.42 5.41 1.12
CA PRO A 65 4.42 6.41 1.48
C PRO A 65 4.96 6.23 2.90
N LEU A 66 6.29 6.19 3.04
CA LEU A 66 6.97 6.13 4.33
C LEU A 66 6.58 7.31 5.23
N GLU A 67 6.37 8.46 4.62
CA GLU A 67 6.08 9.74 5.28
C GLU A 67 4.82 9.70 6.15
N HIS A 68 3.90 8.78 5.90
CA HIS A 68 2.67 8.65 6.69
C HIS A 68 2.81 7.71 7.91
N TYR A 69 3.94 7.05 8.07
CA TYR A 69 4.12 6.08 9.16
C TYR A 69 4.08 6.72 10.56
N ASP A 70 4.65 7.92 10.71
CA ASP A 70 4.62 8.63 12.00
C ASP A 70 3.20 9.03 12.41
N PHE A 71 2.36 9.40 11.44
CA PHE A 71 0.93 9.62 11.69
C PHE A 71 0.27 8.35 12.26
N TRP A 72 0.49 7.19 11.63
CA TRP A 72 -0.11 5.94 12.09
C TRP A 72 0.43 5.47 13.44
N ARG A 73 1.71 5.70 13.73
CA ARG A 73 2.28 5.46 15.07
C ARG A 73 1.58 6.31 16.12
N ALA A 74 1.37 7.59 15.85
CA ALA A 74 0.66 8.50 16.75
C ALA A 74 -0.80 8.08 16.96
N GLU A 75 -1.53 7.69 15.91
CA GLU A 75 -2.91 7.19 16.01
C GLU A 75 -3.02 5.90 16.84
N ARG A 76 -2.09 4.96 16.69
CA ARG A 76 -2.02 3.75 17.50
C ARG A 76 -1.74 4.06 18.97
N LEU A 77 -0.79 4.95 19.25
CA LEU A 77 -0.49 5.39 20.61
C LEU A 77 -1.72 6.06 21.25
N ALA A 78 -2.41 6.93 20.54
CA ALA A 78 -3.65 7.58 21.00
C ALA A 78 -4.77 6.57 21.25
N ALA A 79 -4.77 5.42 20.55
CA ALA A 79 -5.69 4.32 20.78
C ALA A 79 -5.25 3.37 21.93
N GLY A 80 -4.18 3.69 22.65
CA GLY A 80 -3.65 2.87 23.75
C GLY A 80 -2.89 1.63 23.27
N LEU A 81 -2.41 1.63 22.02
CA LEU A 81 -1.69 0.53 21.41
C LEU A 81 -0.20 0.90 21.25
N GLY A 82 0.67 0.06 21.80
CA GLY A 82 2.10 0.22 21.68
C GLY A 82 2.72 1.18 22.68
N GLY A 83 4.04 1.08 22.83
CA GLY A 83 4.91 2.03 23.55
C GLY A 83 5.58 2.99 22.54
N ILE A 84 6.36 3.93 23.05
CA ILE A 84 7.15 4.87 22.26
C ILE A 84 8.12 4.14 21.31
N ASP A 85 8.55 2.93 21.69
CA ASP A 85 9.50 2.10 20.96
C ASP A 85 8.82 1.01 20.09
N ASP A 86 7.51 0.84 20.16
CA ASP A 86 6.77 -0.09 19.30
C ASP A 86 6.63 0.48 17.89
N GLY A 87 7.72 0.38 17.13
CA GLY A 87 7.70 0.78 15.73
C GLY A 87 6.63 0.03 14.95
N LEU A 88 5.73 0.75 14.29
CA LEU A 88 4.84 0.16 13.29
C LEU A 88 5.73 -0.42 12.19
N ALA A 89 5.77 -1.74 12.07
CA ALA A 89 6.61 -2.42 11.10
C ALA A 89 6.11 -2.14 9.67
N PHE A 90 6.99 -2.12 8.70
CA PHE A 90 6.62 -2.10 7.28
C PHE A 90 5.80 -3.33 6.94
N GLY A 91 4.76 -3.17 6.14
CA GLY A 91 3.76 -4.21 5.86
C GLY A 91 2.54 -4.21 6.79
N ALA A 92 2.56 -3.44 7.88
CA ALA A 92 1.45 -3.36 8.81
C ALA A 92 0.19 -2.74 8.20
N LEU A 93 0.34 -1.87 7.23
CA LEU A 93 -0.76 -1.26 6.47
C LEU A 93 -1.25 -2.18 5.33
N GLY A 94 -0.59 -3.33 5.13
CA GLY A 94 -0.87 -4.32 4.09
C GLY A 94 -0.14 -4.06 2.78
N GLU A 95 0.79 -3.12 2.76
CA GLU A 95 1.57 -2.76 1.58
C GLU A 95 2.65 -3.79 1.25
N ASN A 96 2.93 -3.91 -0.05
CA ASN A 96 4.06 -4.65 -0.60
C ASN A 96 5.31 -3.80 -0.69
N LEU A 97 5.15 -2.50 -0.98
CA LEU A 97 6.23 -1.55 -1.18
C LEU A 97 6.07 -0.38 -0.23
N THR A 98 7.07 -0.12 0.62
CA THR A 98 7.18 1.13 1.37
C THR A 98 8.08 2.07 0.56
N LEU A 99 7.52 3.16 0.06
CA LEU A 99 8.22 4.12 -0.80
C LEU A 99 8.55 5.39 -0.02
N GLN A 100 9.66 6.04 -0.38
CA GLN A 100 10.06 7.35 0.14
C GLN A 100 10.10 8.38 -0.98
N GLY A 101 9.63 9.60 -0.68
CA GLY A 101 9.68 10.76 -1.56
C GLY A 101 8.48 10.89 -2.49
N LEU A 102 7.43 10.06 -2.35
CA LEU A 102 6.31 10.02 -3.28
C LEU A 102 4.97 9.94 -2.54
N LEU A 103 4.20 11.03 -2.56
CA LEU A 103 2.90 11.16 -1.91
C LEU A 103 1.74 11.01 -2.89
N GLU A 104 0.53 10.78 -2.39
CA GLU A 104 -0.70 10.66 -3.18
C GLU A 104 -1.04 11.92 -3.99
N SER A 105 -0.60 13.10 -3.54
CA SER A 105 -0.73 14.36 -4.25
C SER A 105 0.22 14.51 -5.44
N ASP A 106 1.33 13.76 -5.42
CA ASP A 106 2.45 13.91 -6.35
C ASP A 106 2.40 12.89 -7.50
N VAL A 107 1.40 12.00 -7.47
CA VAL A 107 1.23 10.92 -8.44
C VAL A 107 -0.15 10.89 -9.06
N TRP A 108 -0.20 10.50 -10.33
CA TRP A 108 -1.42 10.40 -11.13
C TRP A 108 -1.61 8.96 -11.63
N VAL A 109 -2.85 8.61 -11.90
CA VAL A 109 -3.14 7.35 -12.57
C VAL A 109 -2.47 7.32 -13.93
N GLY A 110 -1.69 6.29 -14.19
CA GLY A 110 -0.91 6.12 -15.41
C GLY A 110 0.55 6.59 -15.30
N ASP A 111 0.97 7.17 -14.17
CA ASP A 111 2.40 7.41 -13.92
C ASP A 111 3.12 6.06 -13.78
N GLU A 112 4.36 6.00 -14.23
CA GLU A 112 5.18 4.80 -14.17
C GLU A 112 6.35 4.96 -13.21
N LEU A 113 6.62 3.92 -12.43
CA LEU A 113 7.80 3.79 -11.59
C LEU A 113 8.79 2.87 -12.31
N HIS A 114 9.91 3.43 -12.77
CA HIS A 114 10.95 2.70 -13.48
C HIS A 114 12.06 2.33 -12.50
N PHE A 115 12.12 1.05 -12.15
CA PHE A 115 13.22 0.41 -11.43
C PHE A 115 14.26 -0.14 -12.41
N ALA A 116 15.40 -0.60 -11.89
CA ALA A 116 16.47 -1.15 -12.73
C ALA A 116 16.00 -2.35 -13.58
N HIS A 117 15.12 -3.18 -13.04
CA HIS A 117 14.73 -4.46 -13.64
C HIS A 117 13.23 -4.65 -13.84
N CYS A 118 12.37 -3.72 -13.41
CA CYS A 118 10.93 -3.80 -13.64
C CYS A 118 10.31 -2.41 -13.83
N ARG A 119 9.09 -2.38 -14.40
CA ARG A 119 8.27 -1.17 -14.53
C ARG A 119 6.91 -1.42 -13.94
N LEU A 120 6.49 -0.49 -13.08
CA LEU A 120 5.22 -0.53 -12.40
C LEU A 120 4.41 0.71 -12.80
N ARG A 121 3.12 0.56 -13.01
CA ARG A 121 2.22 1.67 -13.35
C ARG A 121 1.21 1.91 -12.25
N ILE A 122 1.05 3.17 -11.84
CA ILE A 122 0.08 3.61 -10.85
C ILE A 122 -1.34 3.49 -11.43
N THR A 123 -2.23 2.81 -10.73
CA THR A 123 -3.57 2.48 -11.24
C THR A 123 -4.70 3.16 -10.49
N GLN A 124 -4.69 3.10 -9.18
CA GLN A 124 -5.78 3.63 -8.36
C GLN A 124 -5.38 3.80 -6.89
N PRO A 125 -6.09 4.67 -6.11
CA PRO A 125 -5.92 4.74 -4.68
C PRO A 125 -6.43 3.46 -4.02
N ARG A 126 -5.86 3.09 -2.87
CA ARG A 126 -6.43 2.03 -2.03
C ARG A 126 -7.60 2.56 -1.23
N GLU A 127 -8.72 1.86 -1.31
CA GLU A 127 -9.89 2.15 -0.48
C GLU A 127 -9.77 1.45 0.90
N PRO A 128 -10.11 2.13 2.00
CA PRO A 128 -10.10 1.51 3.32
C PRO A 128 -11.13 0.38 3.41
N CYS A 129 -10.81 -0.68 4.14
CA CYS A 129 -11.72 -1.79 4.36
C CYS A 129 -11.74 -2.20 5.83
N PHE A 130 -12.74 -2.98 6.25
CA PHE A 130 -12.87 -3.42 7.64
C PHE A 130 -11.68 -4.23 8.17
N LYS A 131 -10.96 -4.95 7.30
CA LYS A 131 -9.74 -5.68 7.67
C LYS A 131 -8.61 -4.74 8.08
N PHE A 132 -8.63 -3.50 7.57
CA PHE A 132 -7.63 -2.49 7.93
C PHE A 132 -7.74 -2.08 9.41
N ASN A 133 -8.96 -1.92 9.96
CA ASN A 133 -9.14 -1.68 11.39
C ASN A 133 -8.53 -2.79 12.23
N ALA A 134 -8.77 -4.05 11.84
CA ALA A 134 -8.21 -5.20 12.55
C ALA A 134 -6.67 -5.26 12.44
N SER A 135 -6.10 -4.93 11.28
CA SER A 135 -4.66 -4.87 11.08
C SER A 135 -4.01 -3.78 11.95
N MET A 136 -4.63 -2.61 12.02
CA MET A 136 -4.13 -1.48 12.80
C MET A 136 -4.40 -1.61 14.30
N GLY A 137 -5.30 -2.53 14.72
CA GLY A 137 -5.64 -2.80 16.12
C GLY A 137 -6.65 -1.84 16.72
N PHE A 138 -7.23 -0.90 15.96
CA PHE A 138 -8.25 0.03 16.46
C PHE A 138 -9.37 0.30 15.44
N ASN A 139 -10.58 0.53 15.92
CA ASN A 139 -11.80 0.51 15.11
C ASN A 139 -11.99 1.73 14.19
N THR A 140 -11.22 2.79 14.37
CA THR A 140 -11.36 4.03 13.59
C THR A 140 -10.31 4.21 12.51
N ALA A 141 -9.38 3.26 12.31
CA ALA A 141 -8.29 3.36 11.33
C ALA A 141 -8.80 3.65 9.91
N SER A 142 -9.82 2.92 9.44
CA SER A 142 -10.43 3.15 8.12
C SER A 142 -11.04 4.55 7.98
N LYS A 143 -11.68 5.05 9.05
CA LYS A 143 -12.21 6.42 9.09
C LYS A 143 -11.09 7.46 9.03
N ARG A 144 -9.99 7.23 9.77
CA ARG A 144 -8.82 8.13 9.74
C ARG A 144 -8.18 8.16 8.36
N MET A 145 -8.02 7.00 7.71
CA MET A 145 -7.54 6.94 6.32
C MET A 145 -8.45 7.73 5.36
N ALA A 146 -9.77 7.60 5.50
CA ALA A 146 -10.73 8.34 4.67
C ALA A 146 -10.63 9.86 4.89
N GLN A 147 -10.38 10.31 6.14
CA GLN A 147 -10.27 11.73 6.48
C GLN A 147 -8.96 12.37 6.04
N THR A 148 -7.84 11.64 6.14
CA THR A 148 -6.51 12.18 5.83
C THR A 148 -6.14 12.05 4.36
N GLY A 149 -6.71 11.06 3.65
CA GLY A 149 -6.27 10.71 2.32
C GLY A 149 -4.97 9.91 2.28
N PHE A 150 -4.41 9.49 3.40
CA PHE A 150 -3.18 8.69 3.51
C PHE A 150 -3.48 7.24 3.15
N CYS A 151 -3.77 7.00 1.89
CA CYS A 151 -4.32 5.74 1.41
C CYS A 151 -3.29 4.88 0.66
N GLY A 152 -2.18 5.46 0.20
CA GLY A 152 -1.29 4.80 -0.75
C GLY A 152 -1.98 4.51 -2.10
N PHE A 153 -1.35 3.69 -2.92
CA PHE A 153 -1.86 3.42 -4.25
C PHE A 153 -1.50 2.02 -4.74
N TYR A 154 -2.36 1.46 -5.58
CA TYR A 154 -2.13 0.21 -6.27
C TYR A 154 -1.31 0.42 -7.53
N LEU A 155 -0.57 -0.65 -7.89
CA LEU A 155 0.32 -0.70 -9.04
C LEU A 155 0.00 -1.93 -9.88
N ALA A 156 0.00 -1.77 -11.20
CA ALA A 156 0.12 -2.84 -12.18
C ALA A 156 1.59 -3.09 -12.51
N VAL A 157 1.91 -4.29 -12.97
CA VAL A 157 3.26 -4.65 -13.44
C VAL A 157 3.26 -4.63 -14.96
N ASP A 158 3.79 -3.57 -15.54
CA ASP A 158 3.88 -3.42 -17.01
C ASP A 158 5.12 -4.13 -17.59
N GLN A 159 6.20 -4.24 -16.80
CA GLN A 159 7.36 -5.06 -17.11
C GLN A 159 7.75 -5.89 -15.90
N ALA A 160 7.64 -7.21 -16.02
CA ALA A 160 8.09 -8.17 -15.01
C ALA A 160 9.63 -8.15 -14.86
N GLY A 161 10.11 -8.52 -13.67
CA GLY A 161 11.53 -8.54 -13.36
C GLY A 161 11.80 -8.78 -11.89
N THR A 162 12.63 -7.95 -11.26
CA THR A 162 12.96 -8.07 -9.83
C THR A 162 12.89 -6.72 -9.15
N LEU A 163 12.59 -6.73 -7.85
CA LEU A 163 12.66 -5.59 -6.93
C LEU A 163 13.46 -5.96 -5.69
N GLN A 164 14.21 -4.99 -5.17
CA GLN A 164 14.95 -5.13 -3.91
C GLN A 164 14.81 -3.87 -3.07
N ALA A 165 14.63 -4.02 -1.76
CA ALA A 165 14.65 -2.89 -0.84
C ALA A 165 16.01 -2.15 -0.92
N GLY A 166 15.96 -0.81 -0.88
CA GLY A 166 17.12 0.06 -1.09
C GLY A 166 17.29 0.54 -2.53
N GLU A 167 16.55 0.00 -3.51
CA GLU A 167 16.62 0.49 -4.90
C GLU A 167 16.03 1.90 -5.04
N ALA A 168 16.72 2.74 -5.81
CA ALA A 168 16.16 3.97 -6.32
C ALA A 168 15.32 3.69 -7.57
N PHE A 169 14.33 4.55 -7.81
CA PHE A 169 13.53 4.50 -9.05
C PHE A 169 13.28 5.92 -9.60
N THR A 170 12.86 5.99 -10.85
CA THR A 170 12.43 7.23 -11.48
C THR A 170 10.92 7.22 -11.70
N LEU A 171 10.28 8.38 -11.48
CA LEU A 171 8.88 8.60 -11.83
C LEU A 171 8.81 9.13 -13.26
N VAL A 172 8.16 8.39 -14.14
CA VAL A 172 7.87 8.81 -15.51
C VAL A 172 6.40 9.26 -15.56
N PRO A 173 6.15 10.54 -15.87
CA PRO A 173 4.81 11.08 -15.88
C PRO A 173 3.92 10.44 -16.96
N GLY A 174 2.74 9.98 -16.53
CA GLY A 174 1.63 9.60 -17.40
C GLY A 174 0.66 10.75 -17.68
N PRO A 175 -0.57 10.45 -18.12
CA PRO A 175 -1.61 11.45 -18.34
C PRO A 175 -2.00 12.18 -17.04
N ARG A 176 -1.96 13.50 -17.03
CA ARG A 176 -2.30 14.33 -15.86
C ARG A 176 -3.81 14.60 -15.76
N ARG A 177 -4.63 13.54 -15.66
CA ARG A 177 -6.12 13.66 -15.58
C ARG A 177 -6.62 13.86 -14.17
N ALA A 178 -6.17 13.03 -13.22
CA ALA A 178 -6.52 13.10 -11.81
C ALA A 178 -5.41 12.46 -10.99
N SER A 179 -4.96 13.13 -9.94
CA SER A 179 -4.02 12.59 -8.97
C SER A 179 -4.66 11.46 -8.16
N ILE A 180 -3.84 10.69 -7.46
CA ILE A 180 -4.34 9.66 -6.53
C ILE A 180 -5.15 10.31 -5.41
N ALA A 181 -4.69 11.46 -4.87
CA ALA A 181 -5.41 12.19 -3.83
C ALA A 181 -6.80 12.65 -4.31
N GLU A 182 -6.91 13.25 -5.52
CA GLU A 182 -8.18 13.66 -6.10
C GLU A 182 -9.13 12.48 -6.34
N ARG A 183 -8.61 11.36 -6.86
CA ARG A 183 -9.42 10.15 -7.08
C ARG A 183 -9.90 9.54 -5.76
N PHE A 184 -9.07 9.55 -4.73
CA PHE A 184 -9.46 9.09 -3.41
C PHE A 184 -10.55 9.95 -2.81
N ALA A 185 -10.38 11.28 -2.83
CA ALA A 185 -11.37 12.23 -2.33
C ALA A 185 -12.71 12.07 -3.05
N ALA A 186 -12.72 11.96 -4.39
CA ALA A 186 -13.92 11.73 -5.17
C ALA A 186 -14.65 10.42 -4.81
N LYS A 187 -13.91 9.38 -4.40
CA LYS A 187 -14.50 8.10 -3.93
C LYS A 187 -15.08 8.19 -2.52
N MET A 188 -14.36 8.84 -1.61
CA MET A 188 -14.76 8.91 -0.20
C MET A 188 -15.92 9.88 0.05
N PHE A 189 -16.00 10.95 -0.73
CA PHE A 189 -16.97 12.03 -0.53
C PHE A 189 -18.05 12.11 -1.63
N LYS A 190 -18.32 10.99 -2.29
CA LYS A 190 -19.38 10.89 -3.33
C LYS A 190 -20.77 11.41 -2.92
N HIS A 191 -21.04 11.50 -1.63
CA HIS A 191 -22.32 11.94 -1.09
C HIS A 191 -22.36 13.44 -0.75
N LEU A 192 -21.26 14.18 -0.99
CA LEU A 192 -21.15 15.62 -0.71
C LEU A 192 -21.10 16.47 -1.98
N ALA A 193 -21.19 15.83 -3.16
CA ALA A 193 -21.22 16.48 -4.46
C ALA A 193 -22.64 16.46 -5.05
#